data_e7cc085c30a573bc47c1b9e2a0402627
#
_entry.id   e7cc085c30a573bc47c1b9e2a0402627
#
_cell.length_a   1.000
_cell.length_b   1.000
_cell.length_c   1.000
_cell.angle_alpha   90.00
_cell.angle_beta   90.00
_cell.angle_gamma   90.00
#
_symmetry.space_group_name_H-M   'P 1'
#
loop_
_entity.id
_entity.type
_entity.pdbx_description
1 polymer ?
#
loop_
_entity_poly.entity_id
_entity_poly.type
_entity_poly.pdbx_seq_one_letter_code
_entity_poly.pdbx_strand_id
1 'polypeptide(L)'
;ARAELDARGVAYGPVQLGAMIEIPAAALMVRTFFKYFDFLSIGTNDLIQYTLAIDRADESVAHLYDPLHPAVLRLVADVIAEGHAQGKVVSVCGETAGDVTMTRLLLGLGLRSFSMHPAQILAVKQEVLRADTRKLAPWAQQVLQGEVPAA
;
A
#
# COMPACT_ATOMS: atom_id res chain seq x y z
N ALA A 1 -8.70 0.12 27.12
CA ALA A 1 -8.22 1.51 27.22
C ALA A 1 -9.38 2.50 27.39
N ARG A 2 -10.37 2.62 26.45
CA ARG A 2 -11.45 3.64 26.58
C ARG A 2 -12.24 3.47 27.89
N ALA A 3 -12.78 2.28 28.17
CA ALA A 3 -13.51 2.00 29.40
C ALA A 3 -12.69 2.29 30.68
N GLU A 4 -11.40 2.11 30.64
CA GLU A 4 -10.49 2.42 31.75
C GLU A 4 -10.31 3.93 31.92
N LEU A 5 -10.20 4.69 30.83
CA LEU A 5 -10.14 6.15 30.87
C LEU A 5 -11.45 6.73 31.38
N ASP A 6 -12.58 6.19 30.92
CA ASP A 6 -13.93 6.56 31.38
C ASP A 6 -14.07 6.32 32.91
N ALA A 7 -13.63 5.16 33.39
CA ALA A 7 -13.68 4.83 34.82
C ALA A 7 -12.79 5.75 35.69
N ARG A 8 -11.73 6.33 35.08
CA ARG A 8 -10.81 7.27 35.74
C ARG A 8 -11.20 8.74 35.54
N GLY A 9 -12.28 9.01 34.79
CA GLY A 9 -12.69 10.39 34.47
C GLY A 9 -11.69 11.16 33.61
N VAL A 10 -10.86 10.46 32.83
CA VAL A 10 -9.84 11.05 31.96
C VAL A 10 -10.42 11.30 30.59
N ALA A 11 -10.48 12.56 30.17
CA ALA A 11 -10.94 12.92 28.83
C ALA A 11 -9.97 12.43 27.75
N TYR A 12 -10.49 11.91 26.63
CA TYR A 12 -9.71 11.53 25.45
C TYR A 12 -10.43 11.98 24.17
N GLY A 13 -9.64 12.21 23.12
CA GLY A 13 -10.17 12.60 21.82
C GLY A 13 -10.57 11.39 20.96
N PRO A 14 -11.19 11.63 19.80
CA PRO A 14 -11.46 10.60 18.81
C PRO A 14 -10.13 10.00 18.31
N VAL A 15 -10.08 8.67 18.23
CA VAL A 15 -8.93 7.92 17.72
C VAL A 15 -9.39 7.06 16.57
N GLN A 16 -8.74 7.22 15.42
CA GLN A 16 -8.89 6.29 14.29
C GLN A 16 -7.92 5.12 14.47
N LEU A 17 -8.43 3.92 14.22
CA LEU A 17 -7.64 2.70 14.28
C LEU A 17 -7.36 2.24 12.85
N GLY A 18 -6.10 2.02 12.53
CA GLY A 18 -5.66 1.42 11.28
C GLY A 18 -4.97 0.08 11.48
N ALA A 19 -4.81 -0.65 10.39
CA ALA A 19 -4.00 -1.87 10.37
C ALA A 19 -2.98 -1.83 9.24
N MET A 20 -1.85 -2.53 9.46
CA MET A 20 -0.86 -2.78 8.44
C MET A 20 -1.26 -4.02 7.65
N ILE A 21 -1.26 -3.90 6.34
CA ILE A 21 -1.42 -5.01 5.39
C ILE A 21 -0.05 -5.33 4.84
N GLU A 22 0.59 -6.31 5.45
CA GLU A 22 1.99 -6.64 5.17
C GLU A 22 2.25 -8.15 5.04
N ILE A 23 1.18 -8.95 5.11
CA ILE A 23 1.23 -10.37 4.79
C ILE A 23 0.12 -10.74 3.79
N PRO A 24 0.35 -11.71 2.88
CA PRO A 24 -0.62 -12.09 1.86
C PRO A 24 -2.00 -12.45 2.42
N ALA A 25 -2.04 -13.16 3.55
CA ALA A 25 -3.31 -13.53 4.20
C ALA A 25 -4.15 -12.31 4.60
N ALA A 26 -3.51 -11.22 5.08
CA ALA A 26 -4.21 -9.98 5.42
C ALA A 26 -4.74 -9.28 4.15
N ALA A 27 -3.96 -9.23 3.08
CA ALA A 27 -4.37 -8.65 1.81
C ALA A 27 -5.58 -9.39 1.21
N LEU A 28 -5.56 -10.73 1.21
CA LEU A 28 -6.68 -11.56 0.76
C LEU A 28 -7.95 -11.38 1.59
N MET A 29 -7.81 -11.04 2.87
CA MET A 29 -8.92 -10.85 3.82
C MET A 29 -9.25 -9.39 4.08
N VAL A 30 -8.83 -8.47 3.21
CA VAL A 30 -8.94 -7.01 3.38
C VAL A 30 -10.35 -6.54 3.75
N ARG A 31 -11.41 -7.12 3.18
CA ARG A 31 -12.82 -6.82 3.54
C ARG A 31 -13.10 -7.02 5.01
N THR A 32 -12.49 -8.04 5.62
CA THR A 32 -12.65 -8.31 7.05
C THR A 32 -11.97 -7.24 7.88
N PHE A 33 -10.80 -6.78 7.45
CA PHE A 33 -10.09 -5.69 8.12
C PHE A 33 -10.93 -4.40 8.12
N PHE A 34 -11.55 -4.04 7.01
CA PHE A 34 -12.38 -2.83 6.93
C PHE A 34 -13.64 -2.85 7.81
N LYS A 35 -14.03 -4.01 8.35
CA LYS A 35 -15.11 -4.07 9.36
C LYS A 35 -14.67 -3.51 10.72
N TYR A 36 -13.37 -3.52 11.01
CA TYR A 36 -12.82 -3.20 12.33
C TYR A 36 -11.92 -1.97 12.33
N PHE A 37 -11.38 -1.59 11.16
CA PHE A 37 -10.41 -0.52 11.03
C PHE A 37 -10.93 0.63 10.17
N ASP A 38 -10.51 1.84 10.52
CA ASP A 38 -10.91 3.08 9.85
C ASP A 38 -10.10 3.32 8.57
N PHE A 39 -8.84 2.88 8.55
CA PHE A 39 -7.93 2.98 7.42
C PHE A 39 -6.95 1.80 7.40
N LEU A 40 -6.28 1.61 6.26
CA LEU A 40 -5.24 0.59 6.12
C LEU A 40 -3.96 1.20 5.54
N SER A 41 -2.82 0.60 5.89
CA SER A 41 -1.53 0.92 5.31
C SER A 41 -0.89 -0.35 4.75
N ILE A 42 -0.44 -0.33 3.50
CA ILE A 42 0.22 -1.47 2.87
C ILE A 42 1.72 -1.37 3.19
N GLY A 43 2.24 -2.31 3.96
CA GLY A 43 3.67 -2.47 4.27
C GLY A 43 4.37 -3.27 3.17
N THR A 44 4.83 -2.60 2.11
CA THR A 44 5.31 -3.27 0.91
C THR A 44 6.53 -4.12 1.14
N ASN A 45 7.44 -3.74 2.03
CA ASN A 45 8.67 -4.48 2.26
C ASN A 45 8.38 -5.90 2.73
N ASP A 46 7.55 -6.03 3.75
CA ASP A 46 7.19 -7.33 4.32
C ASP A 46 6.17 -8.06 3.45
N LEU A 47 5.23 -7.34 2.82
CA LEU A 47 4.30 -7.96 1.87
C LEU A 47 5.04 -8.67 0.72
N ILE A 48 6.07 -8.03 0.16
CA ILE A 48 6.90 -8.62 -0.91
C ILE A 48 7.66 -9.84 -0.36
N GLN A 49 8.34 -9.67 0.79
CA GLN A 49 9.11 -10.73 1.43
C GLN A 49 8.25 -11.98 1.66
N TYR A 50 7.08 -11.85 2.25
CA TYR A 50 6.22 -12.98 2.57
C TYR A 50 5.49 -13.53 1.33
N THR A 51 5.16 -12.69 0.35
CA THR A 51 4.54 -13.16 -0.90
C THR A 51 5.49 -14.02 -1.70
N LEU A 52 6.77 -13.64 -1.76
CA LEU A 52 7.80 -14.33 -2.53
C LEU A 52 8.57 -15.38 -1.71
N ALA A 53 8.25 -15.50 -0.41
CA ALA A 53 8.92 -16.41 0.53
C ALA A 53 10.45 -16.23 0.57
N ILE A 54 10.90 -14.97 0.60
CA ILE A 54 12.33 -14.60 0.65
C ILE A 54 12.63 -13.80 1.90
N ASP A 55 13.85 -13.89 2.37
CA ASP A 55 14.40 -12.96 3.37
C ASP A 55 15.21 -11.87 2.63
N ARG A 56 14.74 -10.65 2.64
CA ARG A 56 15.42 -9.51 1.99
C ARG A 56 16.78 -9.17 2.63
N ALA A 57 17.03 -9.63 3.86
CA ALA A 57 18.30 -9.45 4.54
C ALA A 57 19.34 -10.55 4.18
N ASP A 58 18.90 -11.63 3.56
CA ASP A 58 19.78 -12.70 3.09
C ASP A 58 20.31 -12.37 1.69
N GLU A 59 21.59 -12.05 1.58
CA GLU A 59 22.25 -11.68 0.33
C GLU A 59 22.11 -12.75 -0.78
N SER A 60 21.97 -14.03 -0.40
CA SER A 60 21.85 -15.13 -1.36
C SER A 60 20.54 -15.10 -2.14
N VAL A 61 19.46 -14.57 -1.57
CA VAL A 61 18.13 -14.52 -2.15
C VAL A 61 17.59 -13.09 -2.34
N ALA A 62 18.28 -12.06 -1.84
CA ALA A 62 17.84 -10.67 -1.96
C ALA A 62 17.60 -10.22 -3.42
N HIS A 63 18.30 -10.83 -4.38
CA HIS A 63 18.10 -10.57 -5.80
C HIS A 63 16.73 -11.01 -6.34
N LEU A 64 15.98 -11.83 -5.59
CA LEU A 64 14.62 -12.27 -5.92
C LEU A 64 13.55 -11.29 -5.41
N TYR A 65 13.96 -10.27 -4.64
CA TYR A 65 13.05 -9.22 -4.17
C TYR A 65 12.58 -8.38 -5.36
N ASP A 66 11.32 -8.55 -5.74
CA ASP A 66 10.74 -7.88 -6.90
C ASP A 66 9.42 -7.18 -6.52
N PRO A 67 9.41 -5.84 -6.37
CA PRO A 67 8.20 -5.07 -6.10
C PRO A 67 7.22 -5.06 -7.29
N LEU A 68 7.67 -5.40 -8.49
CA LEU A 68 6.84 -5.49 -9.70
C LEU A 68 6.31 -6.89 -9.96
N HIS A 69 6.60 -7.85 -9.08
CA HIS A 69 6.11 -9.23 -9.23
C HIS A 69 4.57 -9.25 -9.36
N PRO A 70 3.98 -9.94 -10.36
CA PRO A 70 2.55 -9.91 -10.62
C PRO A 70 1.67 -10.26 -9.41
N ALA A 71 2.10 -11.23 -8.58
CA ALA A 71 1.38 -11.59 -7.36
C ALA A 71 1.35 -10.45 -6.34
N VAL A 72 2.46 -9.74 -6.18
CA VAL A 72 2.56 -8.57 -5.28
C VAL A 72 1.66 -7.44 -5.78
N LEU A 73 1.77 -7.09 -7.07
CA LEU A 73 0.97 -6.04 -7.69
C LEU A 73 -0.53 -6.35 -7.59
N ARG A 74 -0.93 -7.61 -7.73
CA ARG A 74 -2.31 -8.04 -7.57
C ARG A 74 -2.80 -7.79 -6.15
N LEU A 75 -2.06 -8.23 -5.14
CA LEU A 75 -2.41 -8.01 -3.73
C LEU A 75 -2.54 -6.51 -3.40
N VAL A 76 -1.59 -5.69 -3.85
CA VAL A 76 -1.62 -4.24 -3.66
C VAL A 76 -2.85 -3.62 -4.34
N ALA A 77 -3.12 -3.99 -5.59
CA ALA A 77 -4.27 -3.49 -6.35
C ALA A 77 -5.60 -3.84 -5.68
N ASP A 78 -5.75 -5.09 -5.22
CA ASP A 78 -6.99 -5.57 -4.59
C ASP A 78 -7.26 -4.84 -3.26
N VAL A 79 -6.22 -4.57 -2.46
CA VAL A 79 -6.35 -3.77 -1.22
C VAL A 79 -6.76 -2.34 -1.51
N ILE A 80 -6.14 -1.70 -2.53
CA ILE A 80 -6.48 -0.32 -2.94
C ILE A 80 -7.93 -0.26 -3.45
N ALA A 81 -8.31 -1.18 -4.33
CA ALA A 81 -9.65 -1.25 -4.91
C ALA A 81 -10.73 -1.45 -3.84
N GLU A 82 -10.49 -2.34 -2.87
CA GLU A 82 -11.44 -2.55 -1.77
C GLU A 82 -11.55 -1.30 -0.88
N GLY A 83 -10.45 -0.59 -0.61
CA GLY A 83 -10.49 0.69 0.11
C GLY A 83 -11.39 1.70 -0.59
N HIS A 84 -11.26 1.85 -1.89
CA HIS A 84 -12.14 2.71 -2.70
C HIS A 84 -13.60 2.27 -2.61
N ALA A 85 -13.88 0.97 -2.75
CA ALA A 85 -15.23 0.43 -2.67
C ALA A 85 -15.90 0.68 -1.30
N GLN A 86 -15.10 0.72 -0.22
CA GLN A 86 -15.57 0.97 1.14
C GLN A 86 -15.52 2.46 1.54
N GLY A 87 -15.02 3.35 0.67
CA GLY A 87 -14.83 4.77 0.97
C GLY A 87 -13.81 5.01 2.09
N LYS A 88 -12.85 4.11 2.27
CA LYS A 88 -11.82 4.17 3.31
C LYS A 88 -10.44 4.44 2.74
N VAL A 89 -9.60 5.09 3.53
CA VAL A 89 -8.24 5.44 3.11
C VAL A 89 -7.36 4.19 3.13
N VAL A 90 -6.64 4.00 2.03
CA VAL A 90 -5.50 3.08 1.93
C VAL A 90 -4.26 3.90 1.61
N SER A 91 -3.20 3.70 2.40
CA SER A 91 -1.87 4.24 2.14
C SER A 91 -0.90 3.11 1.79
N VAL A 92 0.19 3.47 1.12
CA VAL A 92 1.36 2.59 0.97
C VAL A 92 2.51 3.18 1.77
N CYS A 93 3.20 2.34 2.51
CA CYS A 93 4.46 2.66 3.19
C CYS A 93 5.54 1.62 2.81
N GLY A 94 6.74 1.84 3.28
CA GLY A 94 7.90 1.06 2.85
C GLY A 94 8.65 1.73 1.69
N GLU A 95 9.62 1.05 1.14
CA GLU A 95 10.51 1.60 0.12
C GLU A 95 9.77 1.94 -1.18
N THR A 96 8.80 1.12 -1.55
CA THR A 96 7.98 1.32 -2.76
C THR A 96 7.25 2.67 -2.78
N ALA A 97 6.84 3.19 -1.62
CA ALA A 97 6.15 4.47 -1.53
C ALA A 97 7.04 5.67 -1.89
N GLY A 98 8.34 5.55 -1.63
CA GLY A 98 9.34 6.58 -1.93
C GLY A 98 10.06 6.40 -3.26
N ASP A 99 9.80 5.29 -3.94
CA ASP A 99 10.38 5.03 -5.25
C ASP A 99 9.60 5.77 -6.36
N VAL A 100 10.26 6.72 -7.01
CA VAL A 100 9.65 7.50 -8.09
C VAL A 100 9.23 6.64 -9.29
N THR A 101 9.89 5.51 -9.53
CA THR A 101 9.55 4.60 -10.63
C THR A 101 8.21 3.92 -10.39
N MET A 102 7.87 3.66 -9.13
CA MET A 102 6.60 3.05 -8.72
C MET A 102 5.43 4.05 -8.65
N THR A 103 5.72 5.35 -8.56
CA THR A 103 4.71 6.39 -8.30
C THR A 103 3.57 6.36 -9.30
N ARG A 104 3.88 6.27 -10.60
CA ARG A 104 2.86 6.28 -11.67
C ARG A 104 1.98 5.03 -11.65
N LEU A 105 2.58 3.87 -11.40
CA LEU A 105 1.84 2.61 -11.31
C LEU A 105 0.89 2.65 -10.11
N LEU A 106 1.36 3.02 -8.94
CA LEU A 106 0.52 3.14 -7.75
C LEU A 106 -0.63 4.14 -7.93
N LEU A 107 -0.37 5.29 -8.57
CA LEU A 107 -1.43 6.26 -8.94
C LEU A 107 -2.44 5.65 -9.90
N GLY A 108 -1.98 4.89 -10.89
CA GLY A 108 -2.82 4.19 -11.85
C GLY A 108 -3.69 3.11 -11.21
N LEU A 109 -3.17 2.41 -10.21
CA LEU A 109 -3.92 1.46 -9.38
C LEU A 109 -4.94 2.14 -8.45
N GLY A 110 -4.90 3.47 -8.37
CA GLY A 110 -5.86 4.24 -7.59
C GLY A 110 -5.32 4.76 -6.25
N LEU A 111 -4.06 4.51 -5.89
CA LEU A 111 -3.50 5.02 -4.64
C LEU A 111 -3.51 6.55 -4.58
N ARG A 112 -3.80 7.09 -3.39
CA ARG A 112 -3.84 8.55 -3.16
C ARG A 112 -3.09 8.97 -1.89
N SER A 113 -2.59 8.03 -1.11
CA SER A 113 -1.86 8.29 0.13
C SER A 113 -0.54 7.52 0.15
N PHE A 114 0.56 8.26 0.28
CA PHE A 114 1.92 7.72 0.26
C PHE A 114 2.62 8.14 1.54
N SER A 115 3.24 7.20 2.24
CA SER A 115 4.05 7.44 3.43
C SER A 115 5.51 7.04 3.13
N MET A 116 6.43 7.98 3.25
CA MET A 116 7.82 7.78 2.85
C MET A 116 8.77 8.61 3.71
N HIS A 117 10.06 8.35 3.57
CA HIS A 117 11.09 9.18 4.17
C HIS A 117 11.03 10.62 3.62
N PRO A 118 11.16 11.66 4.46
CA PRO A 118 11.03 13.06 4.03
C PRO A 118 11.89 13.46 2.84
N ALA A 119 13.09 12.90 2.69
CA ALA A 119 13.98 13.18 1.57
C ALA A 119 13.41 12.77 0.20
N GLN A 120 12.47 11.84 0.15
CA GLN A 120 11.87 11.34 -1.09
C GLN A 120 10.63 12.15 -1.52
N ILE A 121 10.03 12.89 -0.60
CA ILE A 121 8.73 13.57 -0.83
C ILE A 121 8.77 14.47 -2.06
N LEU A 122 9.82 15.28 -2.25
CA LEU A 122 9.86 16.23 -3.35
C LEU A 122 9.92 15.53 -4.71
N ALA A 123 10.68 14.46 -4.84
CA ALA A 123 10.80 13.70 -6.07
C ALA A 123 9.48 13.00 -6.42
N VAL A 124 8.87 12.30 -5.47
CA VAL A 124 7.56 11.67 -5.65
C VAL A 124 6.48 12.69 -5.96
N LYS A 125 6.45 13.82 -5.24
CA LYS A 125 5.50 14.91 -5.50
C LYS A 125 5.63 15.47 -6.92
N GLN A 126 6.85 15.57 -7.45
CA GLN A 126 7.07 16.02 -8.83
C GLN A 126 6.40 15.06 -9.83
N GLU A 127 6.53 13.73 -9.63
CA GLU A 127 5.86 12.74 -10.47
C GLU A 127 4.33 12.81 -10.33
N VAL A 128 3.82 12.98 -9.13
CA VAL A 128 2.37 13.15 -8.89
C VAL A 128 1.83 14.36 -9.65
N LEU A 129 2.52 15.50 -9.61
CA LEU A 129 2.09 16.73 -10.30
C LEU A 129 2.12 16.62 -11.83
N ARG A 130 2.93 15.73 -12.39
CA ARG A 130 3.02 15.44 -13.83
C ARG A 130 2.06 14.35 -14.29
N ALA A 131 1.46 13.63 -13.36
CA ALA A 131 0.63 12.46 -13.66
C ALA A 131 -0.79 12.86 -14.08
N ASP A 132 -1.31 12.17 -15.10
CA ASP A 132 -2.75 12.17 -15.42
C ASP A 132 -3.33 10.78 -15.09
N THR A 133 -4.02 10.69 -13.98
CA THR A 133 -4.57 9.41 -13.49
C THR A 133 -5.58 8.78 -14.44
N ARG A 134 -6.23 9.56 -15.32
CA ARG A 134 -7.15 9.02 -16.34
C ARG A 134 -6.40 8.22 -17.41
N LYS A 135 -5.14 8.60 -17.70
CA LYS A 135 -4.27 7.87 -18.63
C LYS A 135 -3.57 6.70 -17.92
N LEU A 136 -3.21 6.87 -16.65
CA LEU A 136 -2.51 5.86 -15.89
C LEU A 136 -3.40 4.67 -15.50
N ALA A 137 -4.69 4.89 -15.24
CA ALA A 137 -5.58 3.81 -14.81
C ALA A 137 -5.71 2.67 -15.85
N PRO A 138 -5.98 2.91 -17.15
CA PRO A 138 -6.03 1.83 -18.13
C PRO A 138 -4.66 1.15 -18.32
N TRP A 139 -3.56 1.90 -18.29
CA TRP A 139 -2.22 1.33 -18.36
C TRP A 139 -1.94 0.40 -17.17
N ALA A 140 -2.24 0.82 -15.95
CA ALA A 140 -2.04 0.00 -14.75
C ALA A 140 -2.85 -1.30 -14.80
N GLN A 141 -4.04 -1.29 -15.39
CA GLN A 141 -4.82 -2.51 -15.61
C GLN A 141 -4.14 -3.46 -16.62
N GLN A 142 -3.57 -2.94 -17.70
CA GLN A 142 -2.81 -3.74 -18.65
C GLN A 142 -1.55 -4.37 -18.00
N VAL A 143 -0.87 -3.62 -17.13
CA VAL A 143 0.24 -4.15 -16.32
C VAL A 143 -0.22 -5.31 -15.44
N LEU A 144 -1.36 -5.17 -14.74
CA LEU A 144 -1.91 -6.25 -13.90
C LEU A 144 -2.30 -7.51 -14.70
N GLN A 145 -2.61 -7.34 -15.98
CA GLN A 145 -2.96 -8.44 -16.89
C GLN A 145 -1.72 -9.05 -17.57
N GLY A 146 -0.54 -8.44 -17.38
CA GLY A 146 0.71 -8.87 -18.01
C GLY A 146 0.80 -8.52 -19.50
N GLU A 147 -0.02 -7.59 -19.98
CA GLU A 147 -0.06 -7.17 -21.39
C GLU A 147 1.05 -6.17 -21.75
N VAL A 148 1.50 -5.39 -20.78
CA VAL A 148 2.55 -4.38 -20.93
C VAL A 148 3.47 -4.36 -19.71
N PRO A 149 4.73 -3.92 -19.85
CA PRO A 149 5.65 -3.80 -18.71
C PRO A 149 5.20 -2.73 -17.72
N ALA A 150 5.61 -2.88 -16.46
CA ALA A 150 5.32 -1.95 -15.38
C ALA A 150 6.26 -0.74 -15.35
N ALA A 151 7.41 -0.80 -16.04
CA ALA A 151 8.43 0.24 -16.13
C ALA A 151 8.92 0.39 -17.57
#